data_3e484648f5b330be9b3ccd2555ce8b47
#
_entry.id   3e484648f5b330be9b3ccd2555ce8b47
#
_cell.length_a   1.000
_cell.length_b   1.000
_cell.length_c   1.000
_cell.angle_alpha   90.00
_cell.angle_beta   90.00
_cell.angle_gamma   90.00
#
_symmetry.space_group_name_H-M   'P 1'
#
loop_
_entity.id
_entity.type
_entity.pdbx_description
1 polymer ?
#
loop_
_entity_poly.entity_id
_entity_poly.type
_entity_poly.pdbx_seq_one_letter_code
_entity_poly.pdbx_strand_id
1 'polypeptide(L)'
;MALPWVPQPASAAPATSSKAKPATATSKAKPASATKPAKKDSAAAPSAGPATAGTGQALKLGQFEDWIAYSTPGARKICYALSVPKERLPKNLNRDPGYLFVSYRPDEKVRGEIAVVMGFAVKEDAPAQAVLGSTTFQLAGKDSSLFVHNAAEEGTMLAAMKKSASLVIKASSKRGNATTDRYSLAGIAQALDQAEKACK
;
A
#
# COMPACT_ATOMS: atom_id res chain seq x y z
N MET A 1 -41.26 26.28 33.82
CA MET A 1 -42.21 25.99 32.75
C MET A 1 -41.64 24.83 31.94
N ALA A 2 -42.23 23.66 32.09
CA ALA A 2 -41.77 22.44 31.42
C ALA A 2 -42.69 22.15 30.22
N LEU A 3 -42.08 21.91 29.04
CA LEU A 3 -42.83 21.52 27.84
C LEU A 3 -42.90 19.98 27.77
N PRO A 4 -44.03 19.37 27.38
CA PRO A 4 -44.17 17.93 27.31
C PRO A 4 -43.64 17.35 26.00
N TRP A 5 -43.02 16.20 26.14
CA TRP A 5 -42.54 15.35 25.04
C TRP A 5 -43.73 14.62 24.38
N VAL A 6 -43.83 14.71 23.06
CA VAL A 6 -44.83 13.97 22.24
C VAL A 6 -44.10 12.85 21.50
N PRO A 7 -44.51 11.57 21.63
CA PRO A 7 -43.95 10.48 20.83
C PRO A 7 -44.60 10.40 19.43
N GLN A 8 -43.76 10.20 18.36
CA GLN A 8 -44.23 9.94 17.01
C GLN A 8 -44.45 8.44 16.78
N PRO A 9 -45.46 8.07 15.98
CA PRO A 9 -45.74 6.67 15.66
C PRO A 9 -44.87 6.13 14.54
N ALA A 10 -44.46 4.86 14.67
CA ALA A 10 -43.75 4.07 13.71
C ALA A 10 -44.63 3.76 12.47
N SER A 11 -44.10 4.01 11.29
CA SER A 11 -44.76 3.65 10.02
C SER A 11 -44.18 2.33 9.51
N ALA A 12 -45.03 1.33 9.37
CA ALA A 12 -44.70 0.01 8.85
C ALA A 12 -44.61 0.00 7.33
N ALA A 13 -43.62 -0.66 6.74
CA ALA A 13 -43.51 -0.95 5.31
C ALA A 13 -44.13 -2.30 5.00
N PRO A 14 -44.83 -2.46 3.84
CA PRO A 14 -45.30 -3.75 3.38
C PRO A 14 -44.24 -4.49 2.55
N ALA A 15 -44.14 -5.78 2.80
CA ALA A 15 -43.40 -6.74 2.01
C ALA A 15 -44.15 -7.09 0.70
N THR A 16 -43.44 -7.12 -0.41
CA THR A 16 -43.91 -7.80 -1.62
C THR A 16 -42.92 -8.87 -2.06
N SER A 17 -43.40 -10.10 -1.94
CA SER A 17 -42.84 -11.34 -2.48
C SER A 17 -43.06 -11.41 -3.99
N SER A 18 -42.02 -11.71 -4.76
CA SER A 18 -42.14 -12.19 -6.14
C SER A 18 -41.22 -13.38 -6.38
N LYS A 19 -41.83 -14.50 -6.54
CA LYS A 19 -41.36 -15.84 -6.87
C LYS A 19 -41.26 -15.98 -8.38
N ALA A 20 -40.12 -16.25 -8.94
CA ALA A 20 -39.99 -16.71 -10.33
C ALA A 20 -38.98 -17.88 -10.41
N LYS A 21 -39.41 -18.89 -11.15
CA LYS A 21 -39.04 -20.28 -11.31
C LYS A 21 -37.83 -20.45 -12.29
N PRO A 22 -37.05 -21.52 -12.20
CA PRO A 22 -35.84 -21.71 -13.00
C PRO A 22 -36.10 -22.28 -14.40
N ALA A 23 -35.25 -21.91 -15.34
CA ALA A 23 -35.14 -22.56 -16.65
C ALA A 23 -33.78 -23.26 -16.77
N THR A 24 -33.84 -24.56 -16.88
CA THR A 24 -32.76 -25.50 -17.24
C THR A 24 -32.43 -25.34 -18.74
N ALA A 25 -31.15 -25.20 -19.06
CA ALA A 25 -30.65 -25.54 -20.39
C ALA A 25 -29.28 -26.23 -20.27
N THR A 26 -29.32 -27.51 -20.55
CA THR A 26 -28.18 -28.42 -20.72
C THR A 26 -27.49 -28.11 -22.04
N SER A 27 -26.19 -27.88 -22.06
CA SER A 27 -25.39 -28.04 -23.27
C SER A 27 -24.04 -28.68 -22.92
N LYS A 28 -23.82 -29.77 -23.59
CA LYS A 28 -22.74 -30.73 -23.53
C LYS A 28 -21.66 -30.32 -24.54
N ALA A 29 -20.44 -30.08 -24.15
CA ALA A 29 -19.30 -30.07 -25.05
C ALA A 29 -18.00 -30.53 -24.37
N LYS A 30 -17.42 -31.44 -24.95
CA LYS A 30 -16.26 -32.31 -24.98
C LYS A 30 -14.91 -31.68 -24.58
N PRO A 31 -13.99 -32.44 -23.93
CA PRO A 31 -12.70 -31.96 -23.49
C PRO A 31 -11.63 -31.97 -24.60
N ALA A 32 -10.75 -31.01 -24.58
CA ALA A 32 -9.54 -31.02 -25.38
C ALA A 32 -8.32 -30.52 -24.57
N SER A 33 -7.40 -31.45 -24.46
CA SER A 33 -5.92 -31.34 -24.40
C SER A 33 -5.26 -30.40 -23.41
N ALA A 34 -4.54 -31.05 -22.53
CA ALA A 34 -3.46 -30.56 -21.69
C ALA A 34 -2.36 -29.86 -22.50
N THR A 35 -1.97 -28.67 -22.11
CA THR A 35 -0.70 -28.05 -22.46
C THR A 35 0.06 -27.72 -21.17
N LYS A 36 1.28 -28.23 -21.12
CA LYS A 36 2.30 -28.19 -20.07
C LYS A 36 2.60 -26.78 -19.60
N PRO A 37 2.79 -26.50 -18.30
CA PRO A 37 3.18 -25.18 -17.84
C PRO A 37 4.63 -24.88 -18.18
N ALA A 38 4.83 -23.82 -18.96
CA ALA A 38 6.14 -23.21 -19.14
C ALA A 38 6.53 -22.51 -17.84
N LYS A 39 7.74 -22.81 -17.37
CA LYS A 39 8.46 -22.03 -16.36
C LYS A 39 8.46 -20.58 -16.80
N LYS A 40 7.94 -19.69 -15.99
CA LYS A 40 8.06 -18.27 -16.19
C LYS A 40 9.07 -17.71 -15.21
N ASP A 41 10.15 -17.35 -15.78
CA ASP A 41 11.32 -16.73 -15.18
C ASP A 41 10.98 -15.46 -14.40
N SER A 42 11.73 -15.32 -13.32
CA SER A 42 12.24 -14.09 -12.71
C SER A 42 11.47 -12.81 -13.04
N ALA A 43 10.59 -12.41 -12.16
CA ALA A 43 10.09 -11.03 -12.16
C ALA A 43 11.27 -10.09 -11.87
N ALA A 44 11.67 -9.33 -12.88
CA ALA A 44 12.58 -8.21 -12.74
C ALA A 44 12.03 -7.24 -11.68
N ALA A 45 12.86 -6.88 -10.72
CA ALA A 45 12.54 -5.85 -9.73
C ALA A 45 12.26 -4.53 -10.48
N PRO A 46 11.14 -3.84 -10.18
CA PRO A 46 10.83 -2.57 -10.81
C PRO A 46 11.82 -1.50 -10.35
N SER A 47 12.54 -0.94 -11.30
CA SER A 47 13.31 0.27 -11.12
C SER A 47 12.38 1.48 -11.22
N ALA A 48 11.72 1.86 -10.14
CA ALA A 48 11.05 3.15 -10.01
C ALA A 48 10.77 3.44 -8.53
N GLY A 49 11.77 3.95 -7.84
CA GLY A 49 11.58 4.72 -6.62
C GLY A 49 11.67 6.20 -6.93
N PRO A 50 11.08 7.11 -6.16
CA PRO A 50 11.31 8.53 -6.27
C PRO A 50 12.73 8.83 -5.78
N ALA A 51 13.69 8.72 -6.67
CA ALA A 51 15.02 9.22 -6.43
C ALA A 51 15.71 9.39 -7.76
N THR A 52 16.26 10.54 -8.00
CA THR A 52 17.26 10.81 -9.00
C THR A 52 18.33 9.72 -8.99
N ALA A 53 18.30 8.90 -10.00
CA ALA A 53 19.09 7.70 -10.16
C ALA A 53 20.59 8.01 -10.05
N GLY A 54 21.23 7.42 -9.06
CA GLY A 54 22.61 7.02 -9.21
C GLY A 54 22.65 5.91 -10.26
N THR A 55 23.61 5.96 -11.19
CA THR A 55 23.76 5.09 -12.36
C THR A 55 24.15 3.63 -12.02
N GLY A 56 23.71 3.12 -10.90
CA GLY A 56 23.99 1.76 -10.43
C GLY A 56 22.72 0.97 -10.14
N GLN A 57 22.69 -0.28 -10.59
CA GLN A 57 21.60 -1.21 -10.27
C GLN A 57 21.56 -1.45 -8.77
N ALA A 58 20.36 -1.40 -8.17
CA ALA A 58 20.17 -1.66 -6.75
C ALA A 58 20.55 -3.10 -6.41
N LEU A 59 21.38 -3.27 -5.38
CA LEU A 59 21.82 -4.56 -4.86
C LEU A 59 20.85 -5.02 -3.77
N LYS A 60 20.31 -6.23 -3.91
CA LYS A 60 19.50 -6.86 -2.87
C LYS A 60 20.41 -7.29 -1.72
N LEU A 61 20.18 -6.74 -0.54
CA LEU A 61 20.93 -7.05 0.69
C LEU A 61 20.34 -8.25 1.43
N GLY A 62 19.02 -8.46 1.32
CA GLY A 62 18.30 -9.55 1.97
C GLY A 62 16.81 -9.44 1.80
N GLN A 63 16.12 -10.55 2.08
CA GLN A 63 14.66 -10.61 2.14
C GLN A 63 14.26 -11.13 3.52
N PHE A 64 13.30 -10.43 4.12
CA PHE A 64 12.81 -10.66 5.47
C PHE A 64 11.29 -10.70 5.39
N GLU A 65 10.74 -11.88 5.27
CA GLU A 65 9.31 -12.12 5.07
C GLU A 65 8.72 -11.27 3.92
N ASP A 66 7.96 -10.23 4.23
CA ASP A 66 7.28 -9.36 3.25
C ASP A 66 8.09 -8.10 2.88
N TRP A 67 9.33 -8.01 3.36
CA TRP A 67 10.22 -6.88 3.15
C TRP A 67 11.54 -7.30 2.50
N ILE A 68 12.06 -6.44 1.64
CA ILE A 68 13.35 -6.64 0.98
C ILE A 68 14.21 -5.41 1.25
N ALA A 69 15.44 -5.61 1.69
CA ALA A 69 16.44 -4.55 1.85
C ALA A 69 17.32 -4.45 0.61
N TYR A 70 17.59 -3.23 0.19
CA TYR A 70 18.42 -2.88 -0.97
C TYR A 70 19.46 -1.81 -0.62
N SER A 71 20.54 -1.75 -1.40
CA SER A 71 21.43 -0.59 -1.46
C SER A 71 21.78 -0.26 -2.91
N THR A 72 21.94 1.03 -3.22
CA THR A 72 22.50 1.47 -4.50
C THR A 72 24.00 1.72 -4.31
N PRO A 73 24.87 1.21 -5.21
CA PRO A 73 26.27 1.54 -5.20
C PRO A 73 26.52 2.97 -5.69
N GLY A 74 27.68 3.52 -5.38
CA GLY A 74 28.12 4.83 -5.88
C GLY A 74 28.32 5.90 -4.81
N ALA A 75 28.70 7.10 -5.24
CA ALA A 75 29.03 8.22 -4.36
C ALA A 75 27.82 8.70 -3.54
N ARG A 76 26.62 8.61 -4.10
CA ARG A 76 25.34 8.89 -3.39
C ARG A 76 24.68 7.58 -3.02
N LYS A 77 25.13 6.99 -1.94
CA LYS A 77 24.61 5.71 -1.45
C LYS A 77 23.20 5.88 -0.89
N ILE A 78 22.26 5.09 -1.41
CA ILE A 78 20.88 5.01 -0.91
C ILE A 78 20.64 3.58 -0.46
N CYS A 79 20.16 3.41 0.77
CA CYS A 79 19.73 2.11 1.28
C CYS A 79 18.25 2.20 1.63
N TYR A 80 17.50 1.17 1.32
CA TYR A 80 16.05 1.20 1.58
C TYR A 80 15.52 -0.19 1.86
N ALA A 81 14.44 -0.22 2.63
CA ALA A 81 13.58 -1.37 2.76
C ALA A 81 12.32 -1.14 1.91
N LEU A 82 11.88 -2.19 1.23
CA LEU A 82 10.76 -2.16 0.29
C LEU A 82 9.76 -3.27 0.62
N SER A 83 8.47 -2.94 0.59
CA SER A 83 7.36 -3.91 0.61
C SER A 83 6.34 -3.58 -0.46
N VAL A 84 5.57 -4.60 -0.86
CA VAL A 84 4.42 -4.47 -1.79
C VAL A 84 3.12 -4.67 -1.03
N PRO A 85 2.01 -4.03 -1.45
CA PRO A 85 0.74 -4.21 -0.77
C PRO A 85 0.21 -5.65 -0.96
N LYS A 86 -0.32 -6.23 0.12
CA LYS A 86 -1.00 -7.54 0.10
C LYS A 86 -2.41 -7.45 -0.46
N GLU A 87 -3.03 -6.30 -0.27
CA GLU A 87 -4.39 -6.03 -0.74
C GLU A 87 -4.49 -4.60 -1.23
N ARG A 88 -5.22 -4.42 -2.35
CA ARG A 88 -5.46 -3.11 -2.97
C ARG A 88 -6.93 -2.99 -3.35
N LEU A 89 -7.63 -2.08 -2.69
CA LEU A 89 -9.06 -1.84 -2.91
C LEU A 89 -9.31 -0.45 -3.55
N PRO A 90 -10.35 -0.34 -4.36
CA PRO A 90 -11.15 -1.41 -4.94
C PRO A 90 -10.37 -2.23 -5.98
N LYS A 91 -10.69 -3.52 -6.11
CA LYS A 91 -9.95 -4.48 -6.97
C LYS A 91 -10.15 -4.24 -8.48
N ASN A 92 -11.22 -3.58 -8.84
CA ASN A 92 -11.60 -3.31 -10.25
C ASN A 92 -10.89 -2.09 -10.87
N LEU A 93 -10.03 -1.40 -10.11
CA LEU A 93 -9.23 -0.30 -10.66
C LEU A 93 -7.96 -0.84 -11.30
N ASN A 94 -7.73 -0.43 -12.57
CA ASN A 94 -6.44 -0.64 -13.20
C ASN A 94 -5.43 0.38 -12.65
N ARG A 95 -4.38 -0.12 -11.99
CA ARG A 95 -3.33 0.67 -11.32
C ARG A 95 -1.97 0.02 -11.55
N ASP A 96 -0.96 0.83 -11.73
CA ASP A 96 0.41 0.35 -11.72
C ASP A 96 0.77 -0.24 -10.34
N PRO A 97 1.84 -1.03 -10.22
CA PRO A 97 2.29 -1.57 -8.95
C PRO A 97 2.49 -0.47 -7.88
N GLY A 98 2.09 -0.79 -6.65
CA GLY A 98 2.30 0.07 -5.49
C GLY A 98 3.47 -0.43 -4.64
N TYR A 99 4.16 0.48 -3.95
CA TYR A 99 5.31 0.17 -3.12
C TYR A 99 5.33 1.02 -1.85
N LEU A 100 5.81 0.43 -0.76
CA LEU A 100 6.12 1.14 0.47
C LEU A 100 7.63 1.09 0.68
N PHE A 101 8.24 2.26 0.77
CA PHE A 101 9.68 2.44 0.98
C PHE A 101 9.96 3.04 2.35
N VAL A 102 11.06 2.62 2.95
CA VAL A 102 11.70 3.32 4.04
C VAL A 102 13.17 3.51 3.65
N SER A 103 13.58 4.76 3.46
CA SER A 103 14.86 5.11 2.82
C SER A 103 15.84 5.76 3.78
N TYR A 104 17.13 5.46 3.58
CA TYR A 104 18.28 6.05 4.26
C TYR A 104 19.19 6.69 3.21
N ARG A 105 19.46 7.98 3.33
CA ARG A 105 20.37 8.75 2.47
C ARG A 105 21.33 9.54 3.33
N PRO A 106 22.50 8.97 3.68
CA PRO A 106 23.46 9.60 4.59
C PRO A 106 23.89 10.99 4.16
N ASP A 107 24.16 11.19 2.87
CA ASP A 107 24.60 12.46 2.30
C ASP A 107 23.58 13.59 2.49
N GLU A 108 22.29 13.25 2.47
CA GLU A 108 21.17 14.17 2.67
C GLU A 108 20.72 14.22 4.14
N LYS A 109 21.39 13.50 5.05
CA LYS A 109 21.00 13.32 6.46
C LYS A 109 19.61 12.72 6.67
N VAL A 110 19.08 12.03 5.66
CA VAL A 110 17.79 11.35 5.72
C VAL A 110 17.95 9.99 6.40
N ARG A 111 17.15 9.77 7.46
CA ARG A 111 17.19 8.55 8.27
C ARG A 111 15.78 8.00 8.48
N GLY A 112 15.33 7.15 7.55
CA GLY A 112 14.05 6.47 7.68
C GLY A 112 12.87 7.23 7.08
N GLU A 113 13.08 7.97 5.96
CA GLU A 113 11.99 8.59 5.22
C GLU A 113 11.01 7.54 4.70
N ILE A 114 9.74 7.75 4.98
CA ILE A 114 8.65 6.86 4.58
C ILE A 114 7.98 7.42 3.33
N ALA A 115 8.00 6.65 2.24
CA ALA A 115 7.34 6.99 0.98
C ALA A 115 6.46 5.85 0.49
N VAL A 116 5.25 6.16 0.04
CA VAL A 116 4.31 5.19 -0.54
C VAL A 116 4.05 5.54 -1.99
N VAL A 117 4.49 4.71 -2.91
CA VAL A 117 4.17 4.84 -4.34
C VAL A 117 2.83 4.17 -4.60
N MET A 118 1.85 4.94 -5.06
CA MET A 118 0.47 4.48 -5.20
C MET A 118 0.17 3.83 -6.56
N GLY A 119 1.08 3.99 -7.55
CA GLY A 119 0.85 3.49 -8.91
C GLY A 119 -0.28 4.20 -9.67
N PHE A 120 -0.62 5.42 -9.25
CA PHE A 120 -1.54 6.35 -9.91
C PHE A 120 -1.32 7.77 -9.40
N ALA A 121 -1.74 8.78 -10.16
CA ALA A 121 -1.67 10.17 -9.72
C ALA A 121 -2.64 10.41 -8.55
N VAL A 122 -2.09 10.80 -7.39
CA VAL A 122 -2.87 11.08 -6.18
C VAL A 122 -3.50 12.46 -6.25
N LYS A 123 -4.61 12.66 -5.55
CA LYS A 123 -5.21 13.97 -5.37
C LYS A 123 -4.50 14.68 -4.21
N GLU A 124 -3.63 15.63 -4.53
CA GLU A 124 -2.69 16.25 -3.58
C GLU A 124 -3.39 17.01 -2.44
N ASP A 125 -4.52 17.64 -2.73
CA ASP A 125 -5.37 18.41 -1.79
C ASP A 125 -6.36 17.54 -1.02
N ALA A 126 -6.41 16.24 -1.28
CA ALA A 126 -7.29 15.34 -0.54
C ALA A 126 -6.57 14.73 0.67
N PRO A 127 -7.29 14.49 1.77
CA PRO A 127 -6.73 13.79 2.91
C PRO A 127 -6.22 12.41 2.52
N ALA A 128 -4.97 12.12 2.88
CA ALA A 128 -4.39 10.79 2.80
C ALA A 128 -3.90 10.37 4.18
N GLN A 129 -4.05 9.08 4.50
CA GLN A 129 -3.81 8.58 5.85
C GLN A 129 -3.08 7.25 5.85
N ALA A 130 -2.21 7.09 6.84
CA ALA A 130 -1.59 5.83 7.22
C ALA A 130 -2.16 5.38 8.57
N VAL A 131 -2.78 4.21 8.62
CA VAL A 131 -3.43 3.67 9.82
C VAL A 131 -2.66 2.46 10.33
N LEU A 132 -2.22 2.53 11.58
CA LEU A 132 -1.46 1.52 12.30
C LEU A 132 -2.22 1.15 13.59
N GLY A 133 -3.00 0.08 13.56
CA GLY A 133 -3.90 -0.26 14.67
C GLY A 133 -4.91 0.87 14.94
N SER A 134 -4.82 1.50 16.12
CA SER A 134 -5.65 2.64 16.51
C SER A 134 -5.03 4.01 16.18
N THR A 135 -3.78 4.05 15.74
CA THR A 135 -3.05 5.29 15.45
C THR A 135 -3.16 5.66 13.97
N THR A 136 -3.42 6.92 13.67
CA THR A 136 -3.51 7.45 12.31
C THR A 136 -2.51 8.59 12.13
N PHE A 137 -1.72 8.51 11.07
CA PHE A 137 -0.80 9.55 10.61
C PHE A 137 -1.34 10.20 9.35
N GLN A 138 -1.17 11.52 9.22
CA GLN A 138 -1.54 12.23 8.00
C GLN A 138 -0.42 12.13 6.97
N LEU A 139 -0.82 11.94 5.72
CA LEU A 139 0.10 11.88 4.59
C LEU A 139 -0.18 13.04 3.63
N ALA A 140 0.88 13.55 3.01
CA ALA A 140 0.82 14.53 1.93
C ALA A 140 1.04 13.82 0.59
N GLY A 141 0.19 14.11 -0.39
CA GLY A 141 0.30 13.61 -1.76
C GLY A 141 1.20 14.48 -2.61
N LYS A 142 2.02 13.86 -3.44
CA LYS A 142 2.77 14.51 -4.51
C LYS A 142 2.90 13.57 -5.70
N ASP A 143 2.41 13.99 -6.85
CA ASP A 143 2.40 13.18 -8.07
C ASP A 143 1.73 11.81 -7.88
N SER A 144 2.49 10.72 -7.84
CA SER A 144 2.01 9.36 -7.59
C SER A 144 2.43 8.81 -6.23
N SER A 145 2.94 9.65 -5.35
CA SER A 145 3.52 9.24 -4.07
C SER A 145 2.87 9.94 -2.89
N LEU A 146 2.95 9.30 -1.72
CA LEU A 146 2.54 9.87 -0.44
C LEU A 146 3.75 9.87 0.49
N PHE A 147 3.85 10.94 1.28
CA PHE A 147 4.89 11.13 2.30
C PHE A 147 4.23 11.48 3.63
N VAL A 148 4.92 11.30 4.74
CA VAL A 148 4.43 11.77 6.04
C VAL A 148 4.30 13.28 6.00
N HIS A 149 3.09 13.81 6.32
CA HIS A 149 2.79 15.24 6.19
C HIS A 149 3.70 16.10 7.06
N ASN A 150 3.95 15.65 8.28
CA ASN A 150 4.88 16.29 9.22
C ASN A 150 6.12 15.43 9.38
N ALA A 151 7.25 15.86 8.85
CA ALA A 151 8.51 15.12 8.92
C ALA A 151 8.94 14.79 10.37
N ALA A 152 8.55 15.58 11.35
CA ALA A 152 8.82 15.29 12.77
C ALA A 152 8.11 14.01 13.27
N GLU A 153 7.06 13.57 12.59
CA GLU A 153 6.30 12.36 12.94
C GLU A 153 6.86 11.08 12.29
N GLU A 154 7.81 11.18 11.34
CA GLU A 154 8.36 10.02 10.65
C GLU A 154 8.97 8.99 11.61
N GLY A 155 9.77 9.45 12.57
CA GLY A 155 10.35 8.58 13.58
C GLY A 155 9.30 7.87 14.44
N THR A 156 8.22 8.58 14.80
CA THR A 156 7.12 8.03 15.56
C THR A 156 6.33 7.00 14.74
N MET A 157 6.05 7.31 13.48
CA MET A 157 5.39 6.39 12.56
C MET A 157 6.24 5.14 12.33
N LEU A 158 7.54 5.29 12.11
CA LEU A 158 8.47 4.17 11.94
C LEU A 158 8.53 3.25 13.17
N ALA A 159 8.55 3.84 14.37
CA ALA A 159 8.49 3.09 15.62
C ALA A 159 7.16 2.33 15.78
N ALA A 160 6.04 2.94 15.37
CA ALA A 160 4.72 2.30 15.36
C ALA A 160 4.66 1.16 14.33
N MET A 161 5.24 1.33 13.13
CA MET A 161 5.34 0.28 12.11
C MET A 161 6.07 -0.95 12.63
N LYS A 162 7.19 -0.79 13.33
CA LYS A 162 7.96 -1.90 13.92
C LYS A 162 7.18 -2.72 14.97
N LYS A 163 6.13 -2.13 15.56
CA LYS A 163 5.29 -2.76 16.60
C LYS A 163 3.95 -3.27 16.09
N SER A 164 3.60 -3.01 14.85
CA SER A 164 2.30 -3.34 14.27
C SER A 164 2.42 -4.50 13.29
N ALA A 165 1.34 -5.27 13.13
CA ALA A 165 1.29 -6.37 12.15
C ALA A 165 1.00 -5.89 10.72
N SER A 166 0.29 -4.77 10.56
CA SER A 166 -0.12 -4.24 9.26
C SER A 166 -0.23 -2.73 9.26
N LEU A 167 -0.05 -2.15 8.08
CA LEU A 167 -0.26 -0.75 7.76
C LEU A 167 -1.36 -0.64 6.69
N VAL A 168 -2.30 0.27 6.88
CA VAL A 168 -3.36 0.57 5.92
C VAL A 168 -3.17 1.99 5.41
N ILE A 169 -2.98 2.13 4.10
CA ILE A 169 -2.90 3.43 3.42
C ILE A 169 -4.25 3.74 2.78
N LYS A 170 -4.80 4.90 3.09
CA LYS A 170 -6.03 5.44 2.48
C LYS A 170 -5.69 6.71 1.73
N ALA A 171 -6.08 6.78 0.46
CA ALA A 171 -5.85 7.95 -0.38
C ALA A 171 -6.91 8.07 -1.46
N SER A 172 -7.00 9.24 -2.08
CA SER A 172 -7.85 9.46 -3.26
C SER A 172 -6.98 9.67 -4.49
N SER A 173 -7.38 9.06 -5.61
CA SER A 173 -6.76 9.34 -6.90
C SER A 173 -7.19 10.71 -7.42
N LYS A 174 -6.41 11.30 -8.33
CA LYS A 174 -6.76 12.54 -9.04
C LYS A 174 -8.11 12.45 -9.78
N ARG A 175 -8.53 11.22 -10.12
CA ARG A 175 -9.85 10.93 -10.74
C ARG A 175 -10.99 10.83 -9.72
N GLY A 176 -10.73 11.01 -8.42
CA GLY A 176 -11.73 10.96 -7.36
C GLY A 176 -12.01 9.56 -6.78
N ASN A 177 -11.30 8.52 -7.21
CA ASN A 177 -11.48 7.19 -6.63
C ASN A 177 -10.82 7.11 -5.25
N ALA A 178 -11.59 6.75 -4.23
CA ALA A 178 -11.05 6.39 -2.93
C ALA A 178 -10.36 5.02 -3.01
N THR A 179 -9.16 4.93 -2.47
CA THR A 179 -8.34 3.71 -2.49
C THR A 179 -7.86 3.33 -1.10
N THR A 180 -7.68 2.03 -0.89
CA THR A 180 -7.12 1.47 0.34
C THR A 180 -6.13 0.38 -0.04
N ASP A 181 -4.88 0.56 0.36
CA ASP A 181 -3.81 -0.41 0.16
C ASP A 181 -3.35 -0.92 1.54
N ARG A 182 -3.27 -2.24 1.72
CA ARG A 182 -2.85 -2.89 2.97
C ARG A 182 -1.49 -3.53 2.80
N TYR A 183 -0.57 -3.20 3.68
CA TYR A 183 0.78 -3.76 3.74
C TYR A 183 0.94 -4.64 4.98
N SER A 184 1.66 -5.75 4.83
CA SER A 184 2.17 -6.52 5.97
C SER A 184 3.44 -5.86 6.50
N LEU A 185 3.59 -5.85 7.82
CA LEU A 185 4.78 -5.35 8.49
C LEU A 185 5.68 -6.48 9.03
N ALA A 186 5.35 -7.74 8.68
CA ALA A 186 6.20 -8.88 9.00
C ALA A 186 7.57 -8.74 8.33
N GLY A 187 8.65 -8.81 9.12
CA GLY A 187 10.02 -8.66 8.65
C GLY A 187 10.54 -7.24 8.54
N ILE A 188 9.73 -6.22 8.82
CA ILE A 188 10.14 -4.80 8.69
C ILE A 188 11.37 -4.47 9.55
N ALA A 189 11.41 -4.91 10.79
CA ALA A 189 12.51 -4.57 11.71
C ALA A 189 13.85 -5.05 11.17
N GLN A 190 13.92 -6.31 10.73
CA GLN A 190 15.14 -6.90 10.17
C GLN A 190 15.55 -6.23 8.85
N ALA A 191 14.57 -5.91 7.98
CA ALA A 191 14.86 -5.23 6.72
C ALA A 191 15.41 -3.81 6.94
N LEU A 192 14.85 -3.07 7.89
CA LEU A 192 15.33 -1.73 8.27
C LEU A 192 16.71 -1.77 8.88
N ASP A 193 16.97 -2.71 9.79
CA ASP A 193 18.29 -2.88 10.42
C ASP A 193 19.36 -3.20 9.37
N GLN A 194 19.02 -4.03 8.38
CA GLN A 194 19.92 -4.36 7.28
C GLN A 194 20.20 -3.16 6.37
N ALA A 195 19.14 -2.40 6.00
CA ALA A 195 19.28 -1.21 5.18
C ALA A 195 20.10 -0.12 5.92
N GLU A 196 19.81 0.13 7.19
CA GLU A 196 20.54 1.11 8.00
C GLU A 196 22.01 0.75 8.16
N LYS A 197 22.33 -0.52 8.44
CA LYS A 197 23.74 -1.00 8.54
C LYS A 197 24.49 -0.82 7.23
N ALA A 198 23.84 -1.05 6.11
CA ALA A 198 24.46 -0.88 4.80
C ALA A 198 24.76 0.59 4.47
N CYS A 199 24.07 1.55 5.10
CA CYS A 199 24.23 3.00 4.88
C CYS A 199 24.98 3.73 6.01
N LYS A 200 25.64 3.00 6.89
CA LYS A 200 26.58 3.55 7.90
C LYS A 200 27.96 3.72 7.35
#